data_6f5e6ba48f65c3caa299e4846c2c4236
#
_entry.id   6f5e6ba48f65c3caa299e4846c2c4236
#
_cell.length_a   1.000
_cell.length_b   1.000
_cell.length_c   1.000
_cell.angle_alpha   90.00
_cell.angle_beta   90.00
_cell.angle_gamma   90.00
#
_symmetry.space_group_name_H-M   'P 1'
#
loop_
_entity.id
_entity.type
_entity.pdbx_description
1 polymer ?
#
loop_
_entity_poly.entity_id
_entity_poly.type
_entity_poly.pdbx_seq_one_letter_code
_entity_poly.pdbx_strand_id
1 'polypeptide(L)'
;ENEEMAYETAKAHYKNDSIVLTRDKDALDTWFSSALWPFAVLDYNMDDISSQNDLVKHFYPSSVLETGHDIIFFWVIRMLLFWYEFTDQTPFKTIYLHWLVRDKIGRKMSKSLGNWVDPVDMIEKYGTDALRLTLSIWNTPWNDLKFDEENVENNMFFINKLWNASRFVSTNLTWVETDIEKIEAELSKNYDSLMFHEKWILSRVRYLSDLVSNSMETFEFSDAGQELQTFTKNEFCDYYIEEFKLTKETSKYWDKVITFVLNTLLKLWHPYIPFVTEEIYARLGFSWDLIDATWWKVTLPRNENLEKDNALVFDVIREIRAIRADNNILPNKTIGLKIYAKQKNKEILSEVLELIAWIVKADSFELVEKKPDGD
;
A
#
# COMPACT_ATOMS: atom_id res chain seq x y z
N GLU A 1 4.16 -48.36 6.85
CA GLU A 1 4.32 -48.03 8.25
C GLU A 1 2.98 -48.22 8.94
N ASN A 2 2.84 -49.41 9.47
CA ASN A 2 1.62 -49.87 10.12
C ASN A 2 1.99 -50.71 11.34
N GLU A 3 1.00 -51.20 12.07
CA GLU A 3 1.19 -52.02 13.27
C GLU A 3 2.02 -53.29 12.98
N GLU A 4 1.83 -53.90 11.82
CA GLU A 4 2.54 -55.12 11.42
C GLU A 4 4.04 -54.85 11.22
N MET A 5 4.40 -53.76 10.52
CA MET A 5 5.80 -53.32 10.37
C MET A 5 6.46 -52.97 11.71
N ALA A 6 5.72 -52.28 12.58
CA ALA A 6 6.20 -51.97 13.94
C ALA A 6 6.51 -53.25 14.73
N TYR A 7 5.65 -54.24 14.59
CA TYR A 7 5.81 -55.53 15.25
C TYR A 7 7.05 -56.28 14.73
N GLU A 8 7.22 -56.36 13.41
CA GLU A 8 8.39 -57.01 12.80
C GLU A 8 9.69 -56.27 13.14
N THR A 9 9.69 -54.93 13.13
CA THR A 9 10.86 -54.14 13.53
C THR A 9 11.23 -54.39 14.99
N ALA A 10 10.25 -54.41 15.87
CA ALA A 10 10.47 -54.67 17.29
C ALA A 10 10.98 -56.10 17.55
N LYS A 11 10.42 -57.11 16.88
CA LYS A 11 10.90 -58.48 16.94
C LYS A 11 12.35 -58.60 16.50
N ALA A 12 12.71 -57.97 15.39
CA ALA A 12 14.07 -57.97 14.89
C ALA A 12 15.06 -57.29 15.84
N HIS A 13 14.66 -56.14 16.42
CA HIS A 13 15.49 -55.37 17.34
C HIS A 13 15.72 -56.09 18.68
N TYR A 14 14.65 -56.60 19.30
CA TYR A 14 14.71 -57.22 20.62
C TYR A 14 14.97 -58.73 20.56
N LYS A 15 15.00 -59.33 19.35
CA LYS A 15 15.19 -60.77 19.12
C LYS A 15 14.24 -61.62 19.97
N ASN A 16 13.00 -61.24 20.09
CA ASN A 16 11.97 -61.86 20.90
C ASN A 16 10.65 -61.89 20.13
N ASP A 17 10.08 -63.09 19.96
CA ASP A 17 8.81 -63.30 19.24
C ASP A 17 7.56 -63.00 20.08
N SER A 18 7.72 -62.82 21.39
CA SER A 18 6.61 -62.62 22.34
C SER A 18 6.51 -61.14 22.78
N ILE A 19 6.80 -60.21 21.90
CA ILE A 19 6.70 -58.78 22.20
C ILE A 19 5.24 -58.35 22.17
N VAL A 20 4.83 -57.57 23.18
CA VAL A 20 3.56 -56.89 23.21
C VAL A 20 3.82 -55.39 22.93
N LEU A 21 3.31 -54.91 21.82
CA LEU A 21 3.33 -53.45 21.51
C LEU A 21 2.07 -52.79 22.07
N THR A 22 2.24 -51.64 22.70
CA THR A 22 1.13 -50.83 23.15
C THR A 22 1.23 -49.49 22.40
N ARG A 23 0.18 -49.16 21.67
CA ARG A 23 0.12 -47.89 20.98
C ARG A 23 0.02 -46.75 22.01
N ASP A 24 0.86 -45.73 21.85
CA ASP A 24 0.75 -44.51 22.62
C ASP A 24 -0.60 -43.86 22.39
N LYS A 25 -1.21 -43.32 23.45
CA LYS A 25 -2.51 -42.64 23.40
C LYS A 25 -2.38 -41.17 23.13
N ASP A 26 -1.18 -40.60 23.30
CA ASP A 26 -0.91 -39.21 23.09
C ASP A 26 -0.79 -38.90 21.58
N ALA A 27 -1.32 -37.76 21.19
CA ALA A 27 -1.09 -37.21 19.87
C ALA A 27 0.27 -36.50 19.82
N LEU A 28 0.85 -36.44 18.65
CA LEU A 28 2.05 -35.61 18.45
C LEU A 28 1.75 -34.17 18.69
N ASP A 29 2.75 -33.42 19.14
CA ASP A 29 2.66 -31.98 19.38
C ASP A 29 2.23 -31.22 18.10
N THR A 30 1.40 -30.19 18.27
CA THR A 30 0.93 -29.30 17.19
C THR A 30 2.09 -28.73 16.36
N TRP A 31 3.20 -28.39 17.01
CA TRP A 31 4.38 -27.86 16.33
C TRP A 31 5.11 -28.90 15.46
N PHE A 32 4.95 -30.18 15.76
CA PHE A 32 5.44 -31.26 14.89
C PHE A 32 4.69 -31.25 13.55
N SER A 33 3.36 -31.23 13.61
CA SER A 33 2.53 -31.16 12.39
C SER A 33 2.78 -29.87 11.60
N SER A 34 2.92 -28.74 12.28
CA SER A 34 3.23 -27.44 11.65
C SER A 34 4.58 -27.46 10.93
N ALA A 35 5.58 -28.17 11.49
CA ALA A 35 6.89 -28.31 10.84
C ALA A 35 6.84 -29.14 9.55
N LEU A 36 5.85 -30.02 9.43
CA LEU A 36 5.66 -30.87 8.24
C LEU A 36 4.75 -30.25 7.17
N TRP A 37 4.16 -29.08 7.45
CA TRP A 37 3.16 -28.47 6.58
C TRP A 37 3.58 -28.35 5.10
N PRO A 38 4.76 -27.83 4.76
CA PRO A 38 5.18 -27.72 3.37
C PRO A 38 5.28 -29.06 2.65
N PHE A 39 5.72 -30.14 3.33
CA PHE A 39 5.78 -31.48 2.75
C PHE A 39 4.39 -31.97 2.38
N ALA A 40 3.44 -31.84 3.31
CA ALA A 40 2.08 -32.35 3.12
C ALA A 40 1.31 -31.56 2.07
N VAL A 41 1.45 -30.22 2.03
CA VAL A 41 0.70 -29.34 1.11
C VAL A 41 1.22 -29.40 -0.31
N LEU A 42 2.54 -29.54 -0.49
CA LEU A 42 3.14 -29.61 -1.81
C LEU A 42 3.28 -31.04 -2.35
N ASP A 43 2.82 -32.02 -1.59
CA ASP A 43 2.99 -33.46 -1.92
C ASP A 43 4.45 -33.79 -2.25
N TYR A 44 5.33 -33.44 -1.30
CA TYR A 44 6.78 -33.63 -1.44
C TYR A 44 7.13 -35.10 -1.49
N ASN A 45 7.84 -35.54 -2.52
CA ASN A 45 8.29 -36.91 -2.65
C ASN A 45 9.49 -37.18 -1.72
N MET A 46 9.22 -37.82 -0.56
CA MET A 46 10.24 -38.17 0.41
C MET A 46 11.06 -39.39 0.01
N ASP A 47 10.53 -40.25 -0.86
CA ASP A 47 11.20 -41.49 -1.31
C ASP A 47 12.25 -41.21 -2.39
N ASP A 48 12.03 -40.17 -3.19
CA ASP A 48 12.96 -39.73 -4.23
C ASP A 48 13.04 -38.18 -4.30
N ILE A 49 14.00 -37.63 -3.58
CA ILE A 49 14.24 -36.18 -3.51
C ILE A 49 14.57 -35.59 -4.88
N SER A 50 15.13 -36.40 -5.80
CA SER A 50 15.49 -35.93 -7.15
C SER A 50 14.29 -35.82 -8.09
N SER A 51 13.17 -36.46 -7.75
CA SER A 51 11.96 -36.54 -8.58
C SER A 51 10.78 -35.81 -7.93
N GLN A 52 10.86 -34.48 -7.86
CA GLN A 52 9.81 -33.65 -7.29
C GLN A 52 8.77 -33.23 -8.35
N ASN A 53 7.50 -33.07 -7.92
CA ASN A 53 6.44 -32.54 -8.74
C ASN A 53 6.61 -31.05 -9.05
N ASP A 54 5.80 -30.50 -9.93
CA ASP A 54 5.92 -29.10 -10.38
C ASP A 54 5.53 -28.10 -9.28
N LEU A 55 4.67 -28.46 -8.33
CA LEU A 55 4.32 -27.62 -7.19
C LEU A 55 5.55 -27.40 -6.30
N VAL A 56 6.27 -28.49 -5.97
CA VAL A 56 7.51 -28.39 -5.19
C VAL A 56 8.54 -27.55 -5.92
N LYS A 57 8.78 -27.80 -7.21
CA LYS A 57 9.78 -27.05 -8.00
C LYS A 57 9.49 -25.58 -8.06
N HIS A 58 8.21 -25.18 -8.04
CA HIS A 58 7.79 -23.79 -8.14
C HIS A 58 7.73 -23.09 -6.78
N PHE A 59 7.16 -23.73 -5.77
CA PHE A 59 6.85 -23.09 -4.48
C PHE A 59 7.86 -23.39 -3.37
N TYR A 60 8.79 -24.32 -3.57
CA TYR A 60 9.81 -24.64 -2.58
C TYR A 60 11.24 -24.31 -3.09
N PRO A 61 12.10 -23.67 -2.29
CA PRO A 61 11.79 -23.06 -1.00
C PRO A 61 10.85 -21.86 -1.11
N SER A 62 10.02 -21.64 -0.09
CA SER A 62 9.11 -20.47 -0.05
C SER A 62 9.89 -19.16 -0.06
N SER A 63 9.31 -18.11 -0.65
CA SER A 63 9.96 -16.81 -0.72
C SER A 63 10.08 -16.15 0.66
N VAL A 64 8.98 -16.14 1.41
CA VAL A 64 8.89 -15.47 2.72
C VAL A 64 8.06 -16.32 3.68
N LEU A 65 8.54 -16.47 4.91
CA LEU A 65 7.74 -16.89 6.05
C LEU A 65 7.43 -15.66 6.89
N GLU A 66 6.15 -15.35 7.08
CA GLU A 66 5.68 -14.29 7.95
C GLU A 66 5.14 -14.88 9.25
N THR A 67 5.58 -14.37 10.41
CA THR A 67 5.18 -14.88 11.72
C THR A 67 5.45 -13.90 12.86
N GLY A 68 4.77 -14.12 14.00
CA GLY A 68 5.07 -13.42 15.24
C GLY A 68 6.45 -13.80 15.80
N HIS A 69 7.15 -12.82 16.34
CA HIS A 69 8.47 -13.02 16.94
C HIS A 69 8.47 -13.98 18.14
N ASP A 70 7.33 -14.13 18.82
CA ASP A 70 7.19 -14.97 20.03
C ASP A 70 7.18 -16.46 19.72
N ILE A 71 6.97 -16.88 18.48
CA ILE A 71 6.97 -18.29 18.08
C ILE A 71 8.17 -18.69 17.19
N ILE A 72 9.23 -17.91 17.17
CA ILE A 72 10.45 -18.24 16.42
C ILE A 72 10.98 -19.62 16.83
N PHE A 73 11.12 -19.86 18.14
CA PHE A 73 11.67 -21.13 18.64
C PHE A 73 10.69 -22.32 18.49
N PHE A 74 9.40 -22.05 18.58
CA PHE A 74 8.39 -23.11 18.53
C PHE A 74 8.03 -23.51 17.10
N TRP A 75 8.03 -22.59 16.16
CA TRP A 75 7.61 -22.80 14.78
C TRP A 75 8.75 -22.69 13.78
N VAL A 76 9.40 -21.54 13.70
CA VAL A 76 10.41 -21.26 12.67
C VAL A 76 11.61 -22.23 12.78
N ILE A 77 12.19 -22.37 13.99
CA ILE A 77 13.35 -23.22 14.20
C ILE A 77 13.00 -24.69 13.94
N ARG A 78 11.81 -25.13 14.34
CA ARG A 78 11.38 -26.52 14.08
C ARG A 78 11.22 -26.79 12.59
N MET A 79 10.63 -25.86 11.83
CA MET A 79 10.57 -25.98 10.37
C MET A 79 11.97 -26.05 9.75
N LEU A 80 12.89 -25.15 10.16
CA LEU A 80 14.27 -25.16 9.69
C LEU A 80 14.95 -26.51 9.95
N LEU A 81 14.85 -27.05 11.16
CA LEU A 81 15.45 -28.33 11.54
C LEU A 81 14.89 -29.49 10.72
N PHE A 82 13.57 -29.61 10.62
CA PHE A 82 12.94 -30.71 9.88
C PHE A 82 13.28 -30.65 8.39
N TRP A 83 13.18 -29.46 7.80
CA TRP A 83 13.41 -29.33 6.37
C TRP A 83 14.84 -29.53 5.99
N TYR A 84 15.77 -29.00 6.79
CA TYR A 84 17.19 -29.22 6.55
C TYR A 84 17.57 -30.70 6.67
N GLU A 85 17.04 -31.38 7.68
CA GLU A 85 17.26 -32.82 7.88
C GLU A 85 16.74 -33.65 6.72
N PHE A 86 15.55 -33.34 6.19
CA PHE A 86 14.92 -34.15 5.16
C PHE A 86 15.29 -33.76 3.73
N THR A 87 15.68 -32.54 3.46
CA THR A 87 15.89 -32.05 2.07
C THR A 87 17.27 -31.46 1.83
N ASP A 88 18.07 -31.26 2.87
CA ASP A 88 19.36 -30.54 2.84
C ASP A 88 19.21 -29.10 2.29
N GLN A 89 18.02 -28.51 2.41
CA GLN A 89 17.69 -27.17 1.93
C GLN A 89 16.89 -26.39 2.99
N THR A 90 17.06 -25.04 2.98
CA THR A 90 16.23 -24.19 3.83
C THR A 90 14.83 -24.06 3.29
N PRO A 91 13.78 -24.07 4.13
CA PRO A 91 12.38 -24.02 3.68
C PRO A 91 11.93 -22.66 3.13
N PHE A 92 12.63 -21.58 3.47
CA PHE A 92 12.30 -20.21 3.05
C PHE A 92 13.56 -19.35 2.99
N LYS A 93 13.52 -18.33 2.12
CA LYS A 93 14.65 -17.40 1.91
C LYS A 93 14.67 -16.27 2.92
N THR A 94 13.48 -15.82 3.34
CA THR A 94 13.31 -14.67 4.23
C THR A 94 12.31 -15.01 5.33
N ILE A 95 12.58 -14.54 6.55
CA ILE A 95 11.65 -14.59 7.68
C ILE A 95 11.26 -13.15 7.98
N TYR A 96 9.97 -12.83 7.77
CA TYR A 96 9.41 -11.54 8.15
C TYR A 96 8.75 -11.66 9.52
N LEU A 97 9.27 -10.92 10.51
CA LEU A 97 8.79 -10.96 11.88
C LEU A 97 7.90 -9.75 12.16
N HIS A 98 6.62 -10.00 12.36
CA HIS A 98 5.71 -8.99 12.83
C HIS A 98 5.65 -8.94 14.37
N TRP A 99 5.21 -7.81 14.91
CA TRP A 99 5.03 -7.62 16.34
C TRP A 99 3.58 -7.84 16.74
N LEU A 100 3.36 -8.00 18.06
CA LEU A 100 2.02 -8.31 18.55
C LEU A 100 1.12 -7.07 18.50
N VAL A 101 -0.15 -7.31 18.19
CA VAL A 101 -1.21 -6.31 18.33
C VAL A 101 -1.60 -6.22 19.81
N ARG A 102 -1.47 -5.03 20.39
CA ARG A 102 -1.80 -4.72 21.77
C ARG A 102 -2.97 -3.75 21.85
N ASP A 103 -3.58 -3.62 23.00
CA ASP A 103 -4.61 -2.60 23.23
C ASP A 103 -4.02 -1.17 23.21
N LYS A 104 -4.89 -0.18 23.20
CA LYS A 104 -4.54 1.25 23.13
C LYS A 104 -3.48 1.70 24.16
N ILE A 105 -3.43 1.04 25.33
CA ILE A 105 -2.47 1.33 26.40
C ILE A 105 -1.27 0.38 26.42
N GLY A 106 -1.14 -0.49 25.40
CA GLY A 106 0.01 -1.36 25.19
C GLY A 106 -0.02 -2.71 25.93
N ARG A 107 -1.17 -3.12 26.49
CA ARG A 107 -1.32 -4.43 27.13
C ARG A 107 -1.61 -5.53 26.09
N LYS A 108 -1.13 -6.73 26.34
CA LYS A 108 -1.51 -7.90 25.52
C LYS A 108 -3.03 -8.09 25.55
N MET A 109 -3.63 -8.24 24.37
CA MET A 109 -5.05 -8.52 24.27
C MET A 109 -5.38 -9.93 24.74
N SER A 110 -6.41 -10.08 25.56
CA SER A 110 -6.94 -11.39 25.97
C SER A 110 -8.43 -11.30 26.31
N LYS A 111 -9.15 -12.39 26.07
CA LYS A 111 -10.58 -12.48 26.43
C LYS A 111 -10.80 -12.31 27.94
N SER A 112 -9.89 -12.83 28.77
CA SER A 112 -9.97 -12.72 30.23
C SER A 112 -9.79 -11.31 30.77
N LEU A 113 -9.09 -10.42 30.05
CA LEU A 113 -8.91 -9.02 30.42
C LEU A 113 -10.01 -8.11 29.85
N GLY A 114 -10.90 -8.64 29.01
CA GLY A 114 -11.98 -7.85 28.37
C GLY A 114 -11.47 -6.76 27.41
N ASN A 115 -10.22 -6.84 26.98
CA ASN A 115 -9.60 -5.91 26.02
C ASN A 115 -9.40 -6.55 24.63
N TRP A 116 -10.04 -7.68 24.39
CA TRP A 116 -10.05 -8.35 23.09
C TRP A 116 -10.93 -7.59 22.09
N VAL A 117 -10.39 -7.32 20.93
CA VAL A 117 -11.12 -6.75 19.79
C VAL A 117 -11.37 -7.86 18.78
N ASP A 118 -12.62 -8.10 18.43
CA ASP A 118 -12.94 -9.06 17.37
C ASP A 118 -12.73 -8.39 16.00
N PRO A 119 -11.89 -8.96 15.13
CA PRO A 119 -11.72 -8.44 13.78
C PRO A 119 -13.02 -8.40 12.97
N VAL A 120 -13.95 -9.34 13.19
CA VAL A 120 -15.23 -9.39 12.48
C VAL A 120 -16.10 -8.18 12.84
N ASP A 121 -16.17 -7.80 14.12
CA ASP A 121 -16.90 -6.60 14.54
C ASP A 121 -16.33 -5.33 13.88
N MET A 122 -14.99 -5.24 13.73
CA MET A 122 -14.33 -4.13 13.05
C MET A 122 -14.64 -4.11 11.55
N ILE A 123 -14.68 -5.28 10.92
CA ILE A 123 -15.03 -5.44 9.51
C ILE A 123 -16.48 -5.02 9.26
N GLU A 124 -17.42 -5.45 10.11
CA GLU A 124 -18.83 -5.08 9.98
C GLU A 124 -19.04 -3.58 10.15
N LYS A 125 -18.30 -2.95 11.05
CA LYS A 125 -18.46 -1.53 11.37
C LYS A 125 -17.76 -0.59 10.39
N TYR A 126 -16.56 -0.92 9.95
CA TYR A 126 -15.67 -0.02 9.19
C TYR A 126 -15.28 -0.53 7.81
N GLY A 127 -15.56 -1.79 7.50
CA GLY A 127 -15.16 -2.46 6.28
C GLY A 127 -13.78 -3.13 6.36
N THR A 128 -13.61 -4.17 5.55
CA THR A 128 -12.40 -5.00 5.55
C THR A 128 -11.14 -4.19 5.18
N ASP A 129 -11.24 -3.34 4.18
CA ASP A 129 -10.10 -2.54 3.72
C ASP A 129 -9.60 -1.55 4.77
N ALA A 130 -10.50 -0.97 5.59
CA ALA A 130 -10.10 -0.05 6.65
C ALA A 130 -9.28 -0.75 7.74
N LEU A 131 -9.70 -1.96 8.14
CA LEU A 131 -8.96 -2.78 9.10
C LEU A 131 -7.60 -3.22 8.50
N ARG A 132 -7.59 -3.74 7.26
CA ARG A 132 -6.35 -4.14 6.57
C ARG A 132 -5.34 -3.00 6.50
N LEU A 133 -5.79 -1.84 6.07
CA LEU A 133 -4.95 -0.65 5.97
C LEU A 133 -4.37 -0.26 7.34
N THR A 134 -5.18 -0.27 8.39
CA THR A 134 -4.74 0.04 9.76
C THR A 134 -3.63 -0.90 10.22
N LEU A 135 -3.81 -2.21 10.01
CA LEU A 135 -2.83 -3.21 10.41
C LEU A 135 -1.53 -3.11 9.59
N SER A 136 -1.60 -2.66 8.34
CA SER A 136 -0.44 -2.60 7.45
C SER A 136 0.41 -1.33 7.62
N ILE A 137 -0.22 -0.15 7.71
CA ILE A 137 0.50 1.14 7.73
C ILE A 137 0.98 1.58 9.11
N TRP A 138 0.49 0.96 10.18
CA TRP A 138 0.93 1.25 11.54
C TRP A 138 1.89 0.19 12.12
N ASN A 139 2.16 -0.85 11.35
CA ASN A 139 3.05 -1.92 11.74
C ASN A 139 4.51 -1.55 11.39
N THR A 140 5.19 -0.90 12.31
CA THR A 140 6.62 -0.58 12.15
C THR A 140 7.47 -1.73 12.69
N PRO A 141 8.57 -2.10 12.02
CA PRO A 141 9.52 -3.07 12.55
C PRO A 141 9.96 -2.70 13.97
N TRP A 142 10.07 -3.71 14.84
CA TRP A 142 10.55 -3.59 16.23
C TRP A 142 9.60 -2.91 17.24
N ASN A 143 8.37 -2.57 16.86
CA ASN A 143 7.38 -2.02 17.78
C ASN A 143 6.08 -2.77 17.75
N ASP A 144 5.52 -3.12 18.94
CA ASP A 144 4.17 -3.66 19.03
C ASP A 144 3.14 -2.63 18.52
N LEU A 145 2.17 -3.10 17.76
CA LEU A 145 1.08 -2.26 17.26
C LEU A 145 0.08 -1.98 18.40
N LYS A 146 -0.03 -0.72 18.80
CA LYS A 146 -1.12 -0.29 19.69
C LYS A 146 -2.37 -0.06 18.87
N PHE A 147 -3.30 -1.00 18.94
CA PHE A 147 -4.55 -0.91 18.21
C PHE A 147 -5.46 0.17 18.83
N ASP A 148 -5.88 1.10 17.99
CA ASP A 148 -6.88 2.10 18.32
C ASP A 148 -7.97 2.08 17.24
N GLU A 149 -9.22 1.88 17.66
CA GLU A 149 -10.40 1.84 16.79
C GLU A 149 -10.57 3.14 15.97
N GLU A 150 -10.18 4.29 16.55
CA GLU A 150 -10.18 5.57 15.85
C GLU A 150 -9.31 5.58 14.58
N ASN A 151 -8.21 4.83 14.58
CA ASN A 151 -7.37 4.68 13.39
C ASN A 151 -8.08 3.91 12.28
N VAL A 152 -8.90 2.91 12.63
CA VAL A 152 -9.70 2.17 11.65
C VAL A 152 -10.76 3.08 11.03
N GLU A 153 -11.43 3.88 11.85
CA GLU A 153 -12.41 4.88 11.39
C GLU A 153 -11.78 5.93 10.47
N ASN A 154 -10.61 6.46 10.84
CA ASN A 154 -9.87 7.41 10.00
C ASN A 154 -9.47 6.82 8.65
N ASN A 155 -9.09 5.55 8.62
CA ASN A 155 -8.79 4.84 7.38
C ASN A 155 -10.05 4.56 6.54
N MET A 156 -11.20 4.30 7.16
CA MET A 156 -12.49 4.25 6.44
C MET A 156 -12.80 5.59 5.76
N PHE A 157 -12.60 6.72 6.44
CA PHE A 157 -12.79 8.04 5.82
C PHE A 157 -11.80 8.29 4.68
N PHE A 158 -10.56 7.83 4.81
CA PHE A 158 -9.59 7.89 3.71
C PHE A 158 -10.05 7.08 2.49
N ILE A 159 -10.52 5.85 2.69
CA ILE A 159 -11.04 4.99 1.62
C ILE A 159 -12.24 5.65 0.93
N ASN A 160 -13.14 6.24 1.71
CA ASN A 160 -14.27 7.01 1.19
C ASN A 160 -13.81 8.22 0.35
N LYS A 161 -12.71 8.87 0.76
CA LYS A 161 -12.13 9.98 -0.02
C LYS A 161 -11.58 9.50 -1.36
N LEU A 162 -10.84 8.39 -1.39
CA LEU A 162 -10.36 7.76 -2.61
C LEU A 162 -11.52 7.37 -3.55
N TRP A 163 -12.55 6.72 -3.00
CA TRP A 163 -13.77 6.38 -3.73
C TRP A 163 -14.43 7.59 -4.37
N ASN A 164 -14.64 8.67 -3.62
CA ASN A 164 -15.25 9.87 -4.13
C ASN A 164 -14.40 10.58 -5.20
N ALA A 165 -13.08 10.60 -5.02
CA ALA A 165 -12.15 11.12 -6.01
C ALA A 165 -12.22 10.30 -7.32
N SER A 166 -12.20 8.98 -7.23
CA SER A 166 -12.31 8.08 -8.37
C SER A 166 -13.66 8.21 -9.09
N ARG A 167 -14.75 8.35 -8.34
CA ARG A 167 -16.08 8.62 -8.90
C ARG A 167 -16.10 9.96 -9.63
N PHE A 168 -15.50 11.00 -9.06
CA PHE A 168 -15.38 12.30 -9.74
C PHE A 168 -14.60 12.18 -11.04
N VAL A 169 -13.48 11.48 -11.05
CA VAL A 169 -12.71 11.22 -12.28
C VAL A 169 -13.57 10.48 -13.31
N SER A 170 -14.20 9.37 -12.93
CA SER A 170 -15.05 8.57 -13.82
C SER A 170 -16.18 9.39 -14.47
N THR A 171 -16.83 10.30 -13.72
CA THR A 171 -17.92 11.13 -14.26
C THR A 171 -17.45 12.24 -15.21
N ASN A 172 -16.17 12.56 -15.22
CA ASN A 172 -15.59 13.55 -16.14
C ASN A 172 -14.99 12.90 -17.40
N LEU A 173 -14.70 11.59 -17.37
CA LEU A 173 -14.19 10.86 -18.52
C LEU A 173 -15.34 10.40 -19.40
N THR A 174 -15.39 10.86 -20.65
CA THR A 174 -16.42 10.40 -21.63
C THR A 174 -16.04 9.10 -22.30
N TRP A 175 -14.76 8.82 -22.40
CA TRP A 175 -14.18 7.59 -22.92
C TRP A 175 -12.82 7.36 -22.22
N VAL A 176 -12.55 6.14 -21.79
CA VAL A 176 -11.31 5.79 -21.11
C VAL A 176 -10.49 4.89 -22.05
N GLU A 177 -9.30 5.34 -22.43
CA GLU A 177 -8.29 4.44 -22.96
C GLU A 177 -7.85 3.52 -21.81
N THR A 178 -7.93 2.23 -21.99
CA THR A 178 -7.62 1.24 -20.96
C THR A 178 -6.21 0.64 -21.08
N ASP A 179 -5.56 0.88 -22.21
CA ASP A 179 -4.17 0.48 -22.45
C ASP A 179 -3.21 1.49 -21.84
N ILE A 180 -2.74 1.21 -20.64
CA ILE A 180 -1.86 2.10 -19.87
C ILE A 180 -0.48 2.25 -20.51
N GLU A 181 0.03 1.22 -21.17
CA GLU A 181 1.31 1.31 -21.90
C GLU A 181 1.22 2.31 -23.04
N LYS A 182 0.12 2.28 -23.76
CA LYS A 182 -0.16 3.22 -24.83
C LYS A 182 -0.34 4.64 -24.32
N ILE A 183 -1.05 4.83 -23.21
CA ILE A 183 -1.17 6.14 -22.55
C ILE A 183 0.21 6.66 -22.16
N GLU A 184 1.02 5.86 -21.46
CA GLU A 184 2.36 6.26 -21.02
C GLU A 184 3.26 6.61 -22.19
N ALA A 185 3.26 5.84 -23.27
CA ALA A 185 4.02 6.10 -24.48
C ALA A 185 3.61 7.42 -25.14
N GLU A 186 2.30 7.73 -25.19
CA GLU A 186 1.79 8.98 -25.73
C GLU A 186 2.17 10.19 -24.85
N LEU A 187 2.05 10.07 -23.52
CA LEU A 187 2.46 11.10 -22.58
C LEU A 187 3.97 11.38 -22.66
N SER A 188 4.77 10.31 -22.75
CA SER A 188 6.22 10.42 -22.90
C SER A 188 6.61 11.17 -24.19
N LYS A 189 5.98 10.82 -25.32
CA LYS A 189 6.23 11.45 -26.62
C LYS A 189 5.87 12.94 -26.64
N ASN A 190 4.87 13.33 -25.86
CA ASN A 190 4.34 14.69 -25.85
C ASN A 190 4.66 15.43 -24.55
N TYR A 191 5.62 14.94 -23.76
CA TYR A 191 5.91 15.44 -22.43
C TYR A 191 6.16 16.95 -22.37
N ASP A 192 6.88 17.51 -23.34
CA ASP A 192 7.18 18.94 -23.41
C ASP A 192 5.93 19.82 -23.58
N SER A 193 4.88 19.24 -24.19
CA SER A 193 3.60 19.94 -24.45
C SER A 193 2.61 19.87 -23.28
N LEU A 194 2.93 19.11 -22.24
CA LEU A 194 2.12 19.02 -21.02
C LEU A 194 2.18 20.31 -20.21
N MET A 195 1.11 20.64 -19.51
CA MET A 195 1.05 21.75 -18.58
C MET A 195 1.96 21.53 -17.36
N PHE A 196 2.29 22.59 -16.64
CA PHE A 196 3.13 22.54 -15.44
C PHE A 196 2.63 21.51 -14.42
N HIS A 197 1.37 21.56 -14.03
CA HIS A 197 0.76 20.65 -13.05
C HIS A 197 0.66 19.20 -13.55
N GLU A 198 0.49 19.00 -14.85
CA GLU A 198 0.48 17.66 -15.45
C GLU A 198 1.87 17.01 -15.38
N LYS A 199 2.91 17.77 -15.72
CA LYS A 199 4.30 17.31 -15.57
C LYS A 199 4.65 17.04 -14.11
N TRP A 200 4.18 17.90 -13.22
CA TRP A 200 4.40 17.75 -11.79
C TRP A 200 3.78 16.47 -11.25
N ILE A 201 2.49 16.23 -11.48
CA ILE A 201 1.82 15.03 -10.94
C ILE A 201 2.42 13.74 -11.50
N LEU A 202 2.82 13.73 -12.78
CA LEU A 202 3.49 12.60 -13.41
C LEU A 202 4.89 12.34 -12.79
N SER A 203 5.65 13.40 -12.50
CA SER A 203 6.92 13.32 -11.78
C SER A 203 6.75 12.70 -10.39
N ARG A 204 5.73 13.15 -9.66
CA ARG A 204 5.40 12.65 -8.33
C ARG A 204 4.93 11.20 -8.35
N VAL A 205 4.11 10.80 -9.33
CA VAL A 205 3.68 9.41 -9.53
C VAL A 205 4.87 8.51 -9.86
N ARG A 206 5.82 9.00 -10.66
CA ARG A 206 7.06 8.27 -10.92
C ARG A 206 7.86 8.03 -9.63
N TYR A 207 8.08 9.07 -8.85
CA TYR A 207 8.74 8.97 -7.55
C TYR A 207 8.03 7.97 -6.62
N LEU A 208 6.72 8.09 -6.51
CA LEU A 208 5.89 7.23 -5.66
C LEU A 208 5.97 5.75 -6.09
N SER A 209 5.89 5.49 -7.39
CA SER A 209 6.01 4.14 -7.94
C SER A 209 7.37 3.50 -7.61
N ASP A 210 8.46 4.26 -7.77
CA ASP A 210 9.80 3.77 -7.44
C ASP A 210 9.96 3.55 -5.93
N LEU A 211 9.49 4.47 -5.10
CA LEU A 211 9.55 4.36 -3.64
C LEU A 211 8.77 3.15 -3.13
N VAL A 212 7.50 3.03 -3.54
CA VAL A 212 6.64 1.92 -3.11
C VAL A 212 7.21 0.58 -3.57
N SER A 213 7.70 0.48 -4.82
CA SER A 213 8.30 -0.76 -5.31
C SER A 213 9.53 -1.16 -4.50
N ASN A 214 10.42 -0.22 -4.21
CA ASN A 214 11.60 -0.49 -3.39
C ASN A 214 11.22 -0.88 -1.96
N SER A 215 10.28 -0.18 -1.34
CA SER A 215 9.82 -0.49 0.02
C SER A 215 9.13 -1.86 0.10
N MET A 216 8.39 -2.27 -0.93
CA MET A 216 7.82 -3.63 -1.01
C MET A 216 8.90 -4.70 -1.07
N GLU A 217 9.98 -4.50 -1.84
CA GLU A 217 11.12 -5.43 -1.93
C GLU A 217 11.90 -5.52 -0.61
N THR A 218 11.94 -4.45 0.19
CA THR A 218 12.61 -4.41 1.49
C THR A 218 11.69 -4.68 2.68
N PHE A 219 10.42 -5.00 2.44
CA PHE A 219 9.40 -5.23 3.45
C PHE A 219 9.07 -4.02 4.34
N GLU A 220 9.29 -2.81 3.84
CA GLU A 220 8.97 -1.54 4.51
C GLU A 220 7.53 -1.11 4.19
N PHE A 221 6.57 -1.98 4.44
CA PHE A 221 5.16 -1.79 4.04
C PHE A 221 4.52 -0.58 4.69
N SER A 222 4.89 -0.26 5.94
CA SER A 222 4.38 0.90 6.65
C SER A 222 4.75 2.21 5.95
N ASP A 223 6.03 2.37 5.59
CA ASP A 223 6.54 3.58 4.96
C ASP A 223 5.94 3.79 3.57
N ALA A 224 5.87 2.71 2.78
CA ALA A 224 5.18 2.73 1.49
C ALA A 224 3.71 3.16 1.61
N GLY A 225 2.98 2.58 2.56
CA GLY A 225 1.57 2.89 2.78
C GLY A 225 1.32 4.32 3.27
N GLN A 226 2.18 4.85 4.14
CA GLN A 226 2.09 6.23 4.63
C GLN A 226 2.37 7.25 3.53
N GLU A 227 3.38 7.01 2.69
CA GLU A 227 3.67 7.90 1.55
C GLU A 227 2.54 7.86 0.51
N LEU A 228 2.02 6.65 0.20
CA LEU A 228 0.84 6.50 -0.64
C LEU A 228 -0.37 7.28 -0.10
N GLN A 229 -0.62 7.23 1.22
CA GLN A 229 -1.72 7.93 1.84
C GLN A 229 -1.52 9.44 1.77
N THR A 230 -0.32 9.91 2.04
CA THR A 230 0.06 11.32 1.96
C THR A 230 -0.12 11.87 0.54
N PHE A 231 0.42 11.16 -0.45
CA PHE A 231 0.26 11.53 -1.85
C PHE A 231 -1.21 11.55 -2.27
N THR A 232 -1.94 10.48 -1.98
CA THR A 232 -3.36 10.37 -2.39
C THR A 232 -4.22 11.46 -1.77
N LYS A 233 -4.05 11.74 -0.46
CA LYS A 233 -4.83 12.76 0.24
C LYS A 233 -4.47 14.17 -0.19
N ASN A 234 -3.20 14.51 -0.08
CA ASN A 234 -2.74 15.88 -0.12
C ASN A 234 -2.39 16.34 -1.55
N GLU A 235 -1.74 15.46 -2.36
CA GLU A 235 -1.30 15.83 -3.68
C GLU A 235 -2.38 15.54 -4.73
N PHE A 236 -2.89 14.32 -4.79
CA PHE A 236 -3.89 13.95 -5.79
C PHE A 236 -5.26 14.55 -5.50
N CYS A 237 -5.83 14.32 -4.30
CA CYS A 237 -7.20 14.76 -4.00
C CYS A 237 -7.31 16.25 -3.72
N ASP A 238 -6.39 16.84 -2.93
CA ASP A 238 -6.54 18.21 -2.43
C ASP A 238 -5.99 19.28 -3.39
N TYR A 239 -5.06 18.87 -4.30
CA TYR A 239 -4.47 19.78 -5.26
C TYR A 239 -4.75 19.38 -6.70
N TYR A 240 -4.28 18.23 -7.15
CA TYR A 240 -4.35 17.89 -8.58
C TYR A 240 -5.79 17.82 -9.11
N ILE A 241 -6.75 17.30 -8.34
CA ILE A 241 -8.17 17.30 -8.73
C ILE A 241 -8.73 18.72 -8.83
N GLU A 242 -8.30 19.66 -7.99
CA GLU A 242 -8.73 21.05 -8.07
C GLU A 242 -8.11 21.76 -9.29
N GLU A 243 -6.83 21.49 -9.58
CA GLU A 243 -6.15 21.96 -10.80
C GLU A 243 -6.83 21.41 -12.05
N PHE A 244 -7.14 20.13 -12.05
CA PHE A 244 -7.89 19.49 -13.13
C PHE A 244 -9.23 20.17 -13.41
N LYS A 245 -10.00 20.55 -12.40
CA LYS A 245 -11.28 21.25 -12.60
C LYS A 245 -11.11 22.58 -13.36
N LEU A 246 -10.01 23.26 -13.12
CA LEU A 246 -9.71 24.52 -13.77
C LEU A 246 -9.20 24.33 -15.21
N THR A 247 -8.38 23.31 -15.44
CA THR A 247 -7.56 23.18 -16.64
C THR A 247 -8.07 22.19 -17.67
N LYS A 248 -9.05 21.35 -17.33
CA LYS A 248 -9.55 20.29 -18.22
C LYS A 248 -10.05 20.78 -19.58
N GLU A 249 -10.57 22.00 -19.68
CA GLU A 249 -11.07 22.56 -20.94
C GLU A 249 -9.93 23.12 -21.83
N THR A 250 -8.76 23.36 -21.25
CA THR A 250 -7.60 23.97 -21.93
C THR A 250 -6.47 22.97 -22.17
N SER A 251 -6.35 21.93 -21.36
CA SER A 251 -5.35 20.89 -21.57
C SER A 251 -5.78 19.89 -22.65
N LYS A 252 -4.84 19.50 -23.46
CA LYS A 252 -5.04 18.50 -24.53
C LYS A 252 -4.94 17.05 -24.01
N TYR A 253 -4.24 16.83 -22.89
CA TYR A 253 -3.86 15.50 -22.41
C TYR A 253 -4.44 15.18 -21.02
N TRP A 254 -5.33 16.01 -20.53
CA TRP A 254 -5.88 15.90 -19.18
C TRP A 254 -6.50 14.54 -18.89
N ASP A 255 -7.23 13.97 -19.87
CA ASP A 255 -7.88 12.67 -19.75
C ASP A 255 -6.88 11.54 -19.58
N LYS A 256 -5.79 11.57 -20.34
CA LYS A 256 -4.72 10.58 -20.27
C LYS A 256 -3.92 10.69 -18.99
N VAL A 257 -3.59 11.93 -18.58
CA VAL A 257 -2.82 12.16 -17.36
C VAL A 257 -3.61 11.66 -16.14
N ILE A 258 -4.88 12.06 -15.99
CA ILE A 258 -5.67 11.67 -14.83
C ILE A 258 -5.96 10.16 -14.81
N THR A 259 -6.18 9.54 -15.98
CA THR A 259 -6.37 8.10 -16.12
C THR A 259 -5.10 7.34 -15.73
N PHE A 260 -3.94 7.78 -16.21
CA PHE A 260 -2.65 7.19 -15.88
C PHE A 260 -2.34 7.28 -14.38
N VAL A 261 -2.52 8.46 -13.79
CA VAL A 261 -2.30 8.69 -12.36
C VAL A 261 -3.22 7.81 -11.52
N LEU A 262 -4.53 7.78 -11.83
CA LEU A 262 -5.49 6.99 -11.06
C LEU A 262 -5.24 5.49 -11.21
N ASN A 263 -4.97 4.99 -12.41
CA ASN A 263 -4.63 3.58 -12.63
C ASN A 263 -3.38 3.18 -11.81
N THR A 264 -2.33 3.99 -11.86
CA THR A 264 -1.11 3.72 -11.09
C THR A 264 -1.40 3.71 -9.60
N LEU A 265 -2.16 4.67 -9.08
CA LEU A 265 -2.55 4.69 -7.67
C LEU A 265 -3.34 3.44 -7.26
N LEU A 266 -4.30 3.00 -8.08
CA LEU A 266 -5.09 1.80 -7.78
C LEU A 266 -4.20 0.55 -7.71
N LYS A 267 -3.23 0.40 -8.62
CA LYS A 267 -2.26 -0.70 -8.59
C LYS A 267 -1.39 -0.66 -7.33
N LEU A 268 -0.87 0.50 -6.96
CA LEU A 268 -0.02 0.65 -5.77
C LEU A 268 -0.81 0.43 -4.47
N TRP A 269 -2.10 0.80 -4.44
CA TRP A 269 -2.99 0.60 -3.29
C TRP A 269 -3.53 -0.82 -3.17
N HIS A 270 -3.60 -1.58 -4.26
CA HIS A 270 -4.26 -2.88 -4.26
C HIS A 270 -3.76 -3.86 -3.19
N PRO A 271 -2.45 -3.98 -2.88
CA PRO A 271 -1.98 -4.84 -1.80
C PRO A 271 -2.54 -4.49 -0.42
N TYR A 272 -2.85 -3.22 -0.18
CA TYR A 272 -3.36 -2.73 1.11
C TYR A 272 -4.89 -2.81 1.21
N ILE A 273 -5.59 -2.32 0.20
CA ILE A 273 -7.06 -2.13 0.16
C ILE A 273 -7.67 -2.76 -1.10
N PRO A 274 -7.57 -4.10 -1.24
CA PRO A 274 -7.91 -4.80 -2.49
C PRO A 274 -9.37 -4.65 -2.91
N PHE A 275 -10.32 -4.61 -1.98
CA PHE A 275 -11.75 -4.63 -2.34
C PHE A 275 -12.20 -3.33 -3.00
N VAL A 276 -11.85 -2.19 -2.41
CA VAL A 276 -12.23 -0.89 -2.98
C VAL A 276 -11.48 -0.59 -4.27
N THR A 277 -10.21 -0.97 -4.37
CA THR A 277 -9.42 -0.73 -5.58
C THR A 277 -9.90 -1.58 -6.74
N GLU A 278 -10.25 -2.84 -6.51
CA GLU A 278 -10.85 -3.72 -7.51
C GLU A 278 -12.17 -3.15 -8.04
N GLU A 279 -13.07 -2.76 -7.14
CA GLU A 279 -14.37 -2.20 -7.51
C GLU A 279 -14.23 -0.89 -8.30
N ILE A 280 -13.29 0.00 -7.92
CA ILE A 280 -13.01 1.23 -8.67
C ILE A 280 -12.46 0.89 -10.05
N TYR A 281 -11.54 -0.05 -10.14
CA TYR A 281 -10.88 -0.46 -11.37
C TYR A 281 -11.89 -1.02 -12.39
N ALA A 282 -12.76 -1.90 -11.92
CA ALA A 282 -13.85 -2.45 -12.73
C ALA A 282 -14.83 -1.37 -13.25
N ARG A 283 -15.21 -0.41 -12.39
CA ARG A 283 -16.09 0.71 -12.76
C ARG A 283 -15.49 1.67 -13.76
N LEU A 284 -14.18 1.80 -13.78
CA LEU A 284 -13.46 2.59 -14.80
C LEU A 284 -13.36 1.89 -16.16
N GLY A 285 -13.77 0.61 -16.23
CA GLY A 285 -13.82 -0.16 -17.47
C GLY A 285 -12.46 -0.68 -17.94
N PHE A 286 -11.49 -0.82 -17.05
CA PHE A 286 -10.24 -1.50 -17.39
C PHE A 286 -10.50 -2.98 -17.70
N SER A 287 -9.74 -3.55 -18.62
CA SER A 287 -10.08 -4.81 -19.30
C SER A 287 -9.75 -6.09 -18.54
N TRP A 288 -9.04 -6.02 -17.42
CA TRP A 288 -8.64 -7.16 -16.59
C TRP A 288 -8.95 -6.86 -15.13
N ASP A 289 -9.11 -7.90 -14.31
CA ASP A 289 -9.20 -7.74 -12.89
C ASP A 289 -7.87 -7.18 -12.34
N LEU A 290 -7.94 -6.27 -11.38
CA LEU A 290 -6.75 -5.61 -10.86
C LEU A 290 -5.80 -6.60 -10.15
N ILE A 291 -6.36 -7.65 -9.56
CA ILE A 291 -5.59 -8.73 -8.93
C ILE A 291 -4.66 -9.46 -9.92
N ASP A 292 -5.03 -9.52 -11.19
CA ASP A 292 -4.21 -10.14 -12.25
C ASP A 292 -3.28 -9.14 -12.95
N ALA A 293 -3.37 -7.86 -12.60
CA ALA A 293 -2.57 -6.82 -13.22
C ALA A 293 -1.10 -6.95 -12.85
N THR A 294 -0.23 -6.83 -13.85
CA THR A 294 1.21 -6.81 -13.62
C THR A 294 1.62 -5.58 -12.81
N TRP A 295 2.55 -5.75 -11.87
CA TRP A 295 3.17 -4.65 -11.15
C TRP A 295 3.91 -3.74 -12.13
N TRP A 296 3.44 -2.50 -12.24
CA TRP A 296 3.88 -1.59 -13.29
C TRP A 296 5.00 -0.67 -12.82
N LYS A 297 6.08 -0.63 -13.58
CA LYS A 297 7.15 0.34 -13.36
C LYS A 297 6.93 1.55 -14.27
N VAL A 298 6.55 2.67 -13.70
CA VAL A 298 6.42 3.94 -14.42
C VAL A 298 7.74 4.33 -15.08
N THR A 299 7.73 4.69 -16.36
CA THR A 299 8.94 5.05 -17.14
C THR A 299 9.03 6.55 -17.46
N LEU A 300 7.96 7.30 -17.19
CA LEU A 300 7.94 8.77 -17.37
C LEU A 300 9.07 9.46 -16.60
N PRO A 301 9.59 10.57 -17.08
CA PRO A 301 10.71 11.24 -16.44
C PRO A 301 10.31 11.82 -15.08
N ARG A 302 11.22 11.72 -14.10
CA ARG A 302 11.13 12.45 -12.84
C ARG A 302 11.84 13.79 -12.97
N ASN A 303 11.25 14.85 -12.45
CA ASN A 303 11.81 16.20 -12.44
C ASN A 303 11.78 16.81 -11.04
N GLU A 304 12.87 16.62 -10.30
CA GLU A 304 13.00 17.11 -8.92
C GLU A 304 12.95 18.64 -8.79
N ASN A 305 13.34 19.39 -9.82
CA ASN A 305 13.24 20.84 -9.78
C ASN A 305 11.79 21.28 -9.86
N LEU A 306 11.01 20.67 -10.75
CA LEU A 306 9.58 20.90 -10.85
C LEU A 306 8.83 20.52 -9.57
N GLU A 307 9.24 19.42 -8.90
CA GLU A 307 8.69 19.03 -7.59
C GLU A 307 8.96 20.10 -6.52
N LYS A 308 10.17 20.67 -6.48
CA LYS A 308 10.53 21.77 -5.57
C LYS A 308 9.77 23.07 -5.89
N ASP A 309 9.61 23.37 -7.16
CA ASP A 309 8.86 24.54 -7.60
C ASP A 309 7.39 24.44 -7.21
N ASN A 310 6.79 23.27 -7.37
CA ASN A 310 5.41 23.04 -6.94
C ASN A 310 5.25 23.00 -5.40
N ALA A 311 6.27 22.57 -4.66
CA ALA A 311 6.27 22.67 -3.20
C ALA A 311 6.15 24.11 -2.73
N LEU A 312 6.80 25.07 -3.41
CA LEU A 312 6.63 26.50 -3.15
C LEU A 312 5.18 26.96 -3.36
N VAL A 313 4.52 26.46 -4.40
CA VAL A 313 3.10 26.77 -4.67
C VAL A 313 2.22 26.28 -3.51
N PHE A 314 2.46 25.08 -3.02
CA PHE A 314 1.74 24.53 -1.88
C PHE A 314 1.98 25.31 -0.58
N ASP A 315 3.22 25.77 -0.36
CA ASP A 315 3.53 26.61 0.79
C ASP A 315 2.75 27.93 0.74
N VAL A 316 2.71 28.57 -0.42
CA VAL A 316 1.93 29.81 -0.63
C VAL A 316 0.43 29.57 -0.37
N ILE A 317 -0.15 28.49 -0.90
CA ILE A 317 -1.56 28.15 -0.66
C ILE A 317 -1.82 27.89 0.83
N ARG A 318 -0.90 27.20 1.51
CA ARG A 318 -1.00 26.89 2.94
C ARG A 318 -0.96 28.16 3.78
N GLU A 319 -0.04 29.06 3.50
CA GLU A 319 0.07 30.36 4.17
C GLU A 319 -1.20 31.21 3.98
N ILE A 320 -1.74 31.29 2.75
CA ILE A 320 -2.99 32.01 2.50
C ILE A 320 -4.14 31.39 3.30
N ARG A 321 -4.23 30.05 3.36
CA ARG A 321 -5.26 29.37 4.15
C ARG A 321 -5.10 29.63 5.66
N ALA A 322 -3.86 29.68 6.17
CA ALA A 322 -3.57 30.02 7.55
C ALA A 322 -4.00 31.46 7.87
N ILE A 323 -3.63 32.43 7.04
CA ILE A 323 -4.04 33.83 7.18
C ILE A 323 -5.58 33.96 7.17
N ARG A 324 -6.28 33.22 6.31
CA ARG A 324 -7.76 33.19 6.31
C ARG A 324 -8.32 32.65 7.63
N ALA A 325 -7.76 31.59 8.17
CA ALA A 325 -8.18 30.99 9.43
C ALA A 325 -7.97 31.95 10.61
N ASP A 326 -6.80 32.57 10.69
CA ASP A 326 -6.43 33.52 11.75
C ASP A 326 -7.33 34.76 11.76
N ASN A 327 -7.79 35.16 10.58
CA ASN A 327 -8.73 36.28 10.42
C ASN A 327 -10.20 35.85 10.40
N ASN A 328 -10.53 34.59 10.75
CA ASN A 328 -11.90 34.06 10.76
C ASN A 328 -12.66 34.23 9.44
N ILE A 329 -11.96 34.20 8.30
CA ILE A 329 -12.54 34.29 6.95
C ILE A 329 -13.08 32.91 6.58
N LEU A 330 -14.42 32.78 6.47
CA LEU A 330 -15.07 31.53 6.14
C LEU A 330 -14.60 30.98 4.77
N PRO A 331 -14.51 29.65 4.60
CA PRO A 331 -14.04 29.03 3.35
C PRO A 331 -14.85 29.39 2.09
N ASN A 332 -16.11 29.81 2.24
CA ASN A 332 -16.99 30.19 1.15
C ASN A 332 -16.89 31.67 0.74
N LYS A 333 -16.18 32.51 1.51
CA LYS A 333 -15.98 33.92 1.17
C LYS A 333 -14.81 34.09 0.23
N THR A 334 -14.95 34.99 -0.75
CA THR A 334 -13.88 35.41 -1.65
C THR A 334 -12.98 36.45 -1.00
N ILE A 335 -11.75 36.56 -1.47
CA ILE A 335 -10.74 37.51 -1.01
C ILE A 335 -10.04 38.18 -2.20
N GLY A 336 -9.51 39.40 -2.02
CA GLY A 336 -8.51 39.97 -2.90
C GLY A 336 -7.12 39.47 -2.52
N LEU A 337 -6.34 39.03 -3.49
CA LEU A 337 -5.02 38.44 -3.29
C LEU A 337 -3.91 39.26 -3.95
N LYS A 338 -2.95 39.67 -3.14
CA LYS A 338 -1.71 40.31 -3.64
C LYS A 338 -0.52 39.50 -3.15
N ILE A 339 0.25 38.94 -4.09
CA ILE A 339 1.43 38.13 -3.76
C ILE A 339 2.68 38.92 -4.12
N TYR A 340 3.55 39.15 -3.15
CA TYR A 340 4.90 39.65 -3.39
C TYR A 340 5.88 38.48 -3.48
N ALA A 341 6.61 38.40 -4.59
CA ALA A 341 7.62 37.35 -4.77
C ALA A 341 8.98 37.97 -5.14
N LYS A 342 10.04 37.38 -4.59
CA LYS A 342 11.40 37.67 -5.06
C LYS A 342 11.57 37.16 -6.49
N GLN A 343 12.46 37.82 -7.26
CA GLN A 343 12.67 37.52 -8.68
C GLN A 343 12.78 36.04 -9.02
N LYS A 344 13.48 35.28 -8.18
CA LYS A 344 13.66 33.82 -8.37
C LYS A 344 12.35 33.03 -8.43
N ASN A 345 11.32 33.44 -7.70
CA ASN A 345 10.04 32.73 -7.57
C ASN A 345 8.94 33.37 -8.43
N LYS A 346 9.24 34.52 -9.06
CA LYS A 346 8.25 35.31 -9.79
C LYS A 346 7.73 34.59 -11.05
N GLU A 347 8.62 33.92 -11.78
CA GLU A 347 8.27 33.18 -12.99
C GLU A 347 7.30 32.03 -12.67
N ILE A 348 7.64 31.19 -11.68
CA ILE A 348 6.80 30.04 -11.25
C ILE A 348 5.44 30.53 -10.77
N LEU A 349 5.43 31.53 -9.87
CA LEU A 349 4.17 32.05 -9.32
C LEU A 349 3.32 32.77 -10.37
N SER A 350 3.90 33.40 -11.40
CA SER A 350 3.13 33.97 -12.47
C SER A 350 2.44 32.94 -13.36
N GLU A 351 3.07 31.76 -13.57
CA GLU A 351 2.49 30.67 -14.35
C GLU A 351 1.29 30.01 -13.64
N VAL A 352 1.32 29.96 -12.29
CA VAL A 352 0.29 29.30 -11.49
C VAL A 352 -0.61 30.24 -10.68
N LEU A 353 -0.53 31.57 -10.92
CA LEU A 353 -1.25 32.54 -10.11
C LEU A 353 -2.77 32.36 -10.15
N GLU A 354 -3.32 32.06 -11.33
CA GLU A 354 -4.74 31.79 -11.52
C GLU A 354 -5.18 30.52 -10.75
N LEU A 355 -4.35 29.49 -10.74
CA LEU A 355 -4.57 28.29 -9.99
C LEU A 355 -4.57 28.53 -8.48
N ILE A 356 -3.59 29.30 -7.97
CA ILE A 356 -3.55 29.68 -6.55
C ILE A 356 -4.84 30.44 -6.21
N ALA A 357 -5.22 31.42 -7.00
CA ALA A 357 -6.44 32.20 -6.79
C ALA A 357 -7.70 31.35 -6.75
N TRP A 358 -7.81 30.40 -7.67
CA TRP A 358 -8.90 29.43 -7.69
C TRP A 358 -8.98 28.59 -6.41
N ILE A 359 -7.86 27.98 -6.00
CA ILE A 359 -7.79 27.09 -4.82
C ILE A 359 -8.10 27.86 -3.52
N VAL A 360 -7.66 29.11 -3.41
CA VAL A 360 -7.90 29.94 -2.20
C VAL A 360 -9.16 30.79 -2.29
N LYS A 361 -9.93 30.69 -3.39
CA LYS A 361 -11.14 31.49 -3.67
C LYS A 361 -10.87 33.00 -3.64
N ALA A 362 -9.90 33.45 -4.40
CA ALA A 362 -9.67 34.85 -4.66
C ALA A 362 -10.46 35.30 -5.89
N ASP A 363 -11.19 36.43 -5.79
CA ASP A 363 -11.94 37.07 -6.89
C ASP A 363 -11.11 38.13 -7.63
N SER A 364 -10.05 38.61 -7.00
CA SER A 364 -9.05 39.46 -7.58
C SER A 364 -7.66 39.02 -7.14
N PHE A 365 -6.70 39.01 -8.07
CA PHE A 365 -5.36 38.51 -7.75
C PHE A 365 -4.32 39.25 -8.65
N GLU A 366 -3.19 39.55 -8.03
CA GLU A 366 -2.04 40.15 -8.73
C GLU A 366 -0.70 39.76 -8.09
N LEU A 367 0.33 39.67 -8.91
CA LEU A 367 1.71 39.50 -8.47
C LEU A 367 2.37 40.88 -8.41
N VAL A 368 2.65 41.38 -7.21
CA VAL A 368 3.18 42.72 -7.00
C VAL A 368 4.70 42.77 -6.93
N GLU A 369 5.30 43.88 -7.41
CA GLU A 369 6.75 44.05 -7.45
C GLU A 369 7.34 44.53 -6.11
N LYS A 370 6.53 45.17 -5.29
CA LYS A 370 6.95 45.67 -3.98
C LYS A 370 6.07 45.07 -2.91
N LYS A 371 6.67 44.77 -1.75
CA LYS A 371 5.91 44.31 -0.58
C LYS A 371 4.86 45.37 -0.26
N PRO A 372 3.56 45.02 -0.17
CA PRO A 372 2.52 45.94 0.25
C PRO A 372 2.83 46.54 1.62
N ASP A 373 2.52 47.81 1.83
CA ASP A 373 2.58 48.45 3.14
C ASP A 373 1.36 47.93 3.96
N GLY A 374 1.61 47.21 5.03
CA GLY A 374 0.60 46.65 5.94
C GLY A 374 0.98 45.22 6.36
N ASP A 375 0.60 44.88 7.59
CA ASP A 375 0.83 43.57 8.18
C ASP A 375 0.02 42.46 7.47
#